data_42720ec70afbd3f773441238539f7538
#
_entry.id   42720ec70afbd3f773441238539f7538
#
_cell.length_a   1.000
_cell.length_b   1.000
_cell.length_c   1.000
_cell.angle_alpha   90.00
_cell.angle_beta   90.00
_cell.angle_gamma   90.00
#
_symmetry.space_group_name_H-M   'P 1'
#
loop_
_entity.id
_entity.type
_entity.pdbx_description
1 polymer ?
#
loop_
_entity_poly.entity_id
_entity_poly.type
_entity_poly.pdbx_seq_one_letter_code
_entity_poly.pdbx_strand_id
1 'polypeptide(L)'
;DMQRIGVFVCWCGSNIAATVDVCAVSEALKSEPGVVFSTNYQYMCSQAGQDIIKDAVKEHNLTGIVVCSCSPRMHEATFRKTAASAGLNSYVVEIANIREQCSWVHKDMLTGTEKAIILGRAAIAKVKLNAPLTPGESPVTKRALVIGGGIAGIQTALDIADAGYKVDIVEQKPTIGGKM
;
A
#
# COMPACT_ATOMS: atom_id res chain seq x y z
N ASP A 1 26.43 -4.79 0.81
CA ASP A 1 25.59 -5.75 0.09
C ASP A 1 24.99 -5.04 -1.12
N MET A 2 25.08 -5.69 -2.28
CA MET A 2 24.58 -5.12 -3.54
C MET A 2 23.05 -5.10 -3.50
N GLN A 3 22.44 -3.91 -3.66
CA GLN A 3 20.99 -3.76 -3.68
C GLN A 3 20.38 -4.45 -4.90
N ARG A 4 19.31 -5.20 -4.69
CA ARG A 4 18.59 -5.96 -5.70
C ARG A 4 17.11 -5.58 -5.66
N ILE A 5 16.74 -4.58 -6.43
CA ILE A 5 15.41 -3.98 -6.41
C ILE A 5 14.55 -4.57 -7.51
N GLY A 6 13.32 -4.98 -7.15
CA GLY A 6 12.26 -5.31 -8.09
C GLY A 6 11.31 -4.14 -8.29
N VAL A 7 10.93 -3.86 -9.54
CA VAL A 7 9.98 -2.82 -9.90
C VAL A 7 8.73 -3.46 -10.52
N PHE A 8 7.55 -3.07 -10.03
CA PHE A 8 6.26 -3.63 -10.44
C PHE A 8 5.31 -2.51 -10.83
N VAL A 9 4.98 -2.40 -12.12
CA VAL A 9 4.14 -1.33 -12.66
C VAL A 9 2.72 -1.84 -12.85
N CYS A 10 1.76 -1.20 -12.21
CA CYS A 10 0.34 -1.54 -12.28
C CYS A 10 -0.36 -0.73 -13.37
N TRP A 11 -1.23 -1.38 -14.16
CA TRP A 11 -2.09 -0.67 -15.11
C TRP A 11 -3.28 -0.03 -14.43
N CYS A 12 -3.73 -0.61 -13.30
CA CYS A 12 -4.98 -0.27 -12.62
C CYS A 12 -6.18 -0.29 -13.60
N GLY A 13 -6.26 -1.33 -14.42
CA GLY A 13 -7.12 -1.38 -15.59
C GLY A 13 -6.78 -0.24 -16.55
N SER A 14 -7.76 0.60 -16.88
CA SER A 14 -7.55 1.81 -17.69
C SER A 14 -7.18 3.05 -16.88
N ASN A 15 -7.25 3.02 -15.53
CA ASN A 15 -7.01 4.21 -14.70
C ASN A 15 -5.59 4.77 -14.81
N ILE A 16 -4.59 3.92 -15.00
CA ILE A 16 -3.20 4.34 -15.23
C ILE A 16 -2.89 4.22 -16.72
N ALA A 17 -3.16 3.08 -17.32
CA ALA A 17 -2.78 2.78 -18.70
C ALA A 17 -3.45 3.66 -19.76
N ALA A 18 -4.49 4.42 -19.43
CA ALA A 18 -5.12 5.35 -20.38
C ALA A 18 -4.24 6.57 -20.69
N THR A 19 -3.35 6.99 -19.77
CA THR A 19 -2.50 8.18 -19.91
C THR A 19 -1.04 7.94 -19.53
N VAL A 20 -0.67 6.69 -19.24
CA VAL A 20 0.71 6.27 -18.93
C VAL A 20 1.01 5.00 -19.72
N ASP A 21 2.06 5.05 -20.53
CA ASP A 21 2.62 3.85 -21.16
C ASP A 21 3.37 3.03 -20.10
N VAL A 22 2.66 2.08 -19.50
CA VAL A 22 3.18 1.25 -18.41
C VAL A 22 4.33 0.34 -18.84
N CYS A 23 4.38 -0.04 -20.13
CA CYS A 23 5.48 -0.82 -20.67
C CYS A 23 6.74 0.03 -20.76
N ALA A 24 6.63 1.25 -21.30
CA ALA A 24 7.74 2.22 -21.36
C ALA A 24 8.26 2.56 -19.94
N VAL A 25 7.35 2.75 -18.95
CA VAL A 25 7.75 2.97 -17.55
C VAL A 25 8.54 1.78 -17.03
N SER A 26 8.05 0.55 -17.23
CA SER A 26 8.72 -0.66 -16.77
C SER A 26 10.12 -0.82 -17.36
N GLU A 27 10.28 -0.61 -18.67
CA GLU A 27 11.58 -0.68 -19.35
C GLU A 27 12.53 0.43 -18.92
N ALA A 28 12.06 1.66 -18.79
CA ALA A 28 12.88 2.78 -18.32
C ALA A 28 13.43 2.55 -16.90
N LEU A 29 12.56 2.07 -15.99
CA LEU A 29 12.96 1.79 -14.60
C LEU A 29 13.84 0.55 -14.45
N LYS A 30 13.79 -0.39 -15.38
CA LYS A 30 14.67 -1.56 -15.43
C LYS A 30 16.14 -1.17 -15.58
N SER A 31 16.41 -0.06 -16.25
CA SER A 31 17.77 0.44 -16.49
C SER A 31 18.36 1.19 -15.28
N GLU A 32 17.58 1.42 -14.22
CA GLU A 32 18.05 2.14 -13.05
C GLU A 32 19.05 1.30 -12.23
N PRO A 33 20.14 1.92 -11.72
CA PRO A 33 21.13 1.21 -10.94
C PRO A 33 20.51 0.49 -9.73
N GLY A 34 20.84 -0.79 -9.56
CA GLY A 34 20.32 -1.63 -8.48
C GLY A 34 18.97 -2.29 -8.77
N VAL A 35 18.30 -1.95 -9.87
CA VAL A 35 17.11 -2.68 -10.34
C VAL A 35 17.56 -3.93 -11.09
N VAL A 36 17.15 -5.09 -10.63
CA VAL A 36 17.49 -6.39 -11.21
C VAL A 36 16.29 -7.06 -11.90
N PHE A 37 15.09 -6.58 -11.61
CA PHE A 37 13.85 -7.06 -12.20
C PHE A 37 12.84 -5.91 -12.34
N SER A 38 12.16 -5.86 -13.46
CA SER A 38 11.06 -4.92 -13.71
C SER A 38 10.00 -5.59 -14.57
N THR A 39 8.75 -5.43 -14.19
CA THR A 39 7.61 -5.96 -14.95
C THR A 39 6.39 -5.05 -14.79
N ASN A 40 5.39 -5.27 -15.61
CA ASN A 40 4.10 -4.62 -15.48
C ASN A 40 2.97 -5.66 -15.51
N TYR A 41 1.85 -5.33 -14.89
CA TYR A 41 0.69 -6.20 -14.86
C TYR A 41 -0.60 -5.41 -14.64
N GLN A 42 -1.71 -5.94 -15.15
CA GLN A 42 -2.99 -5.23 -15.17
C GLN A 42 -3.50 -4.85 -13.77
N TYR A 43 -3.35 -5.73 -12.79
CA TYR A 43 -3.80 -5.52 -11.40
C TYR A 43 -2.79 -6.10 -10.41
N MET A 44 -1.74 -5.36 -10.08
CA MET A 44 -0.71 -5.80 -9.13
C MET A 44 -1.27 -6.12 -7.72
N CYS A 45 -2.37 -5.50 -7.33
CA CYS A 45 -3.04 -5.77 -6.05
C CYS A 45 -3.88 -7.04 -6.04
N SER A 46 -4.17 -7.64 -7.22
CA SER A 46 -4.86 -8.93 -7.31
C SER A 46 -3.99 -10.08 -6.83
N GLN A 47 -4.59 -11.25 -6.58
CA GLN A 47 -3.83 -12.43 -6.19
C GLN A 47 -2.73 -12.77 -7.20
N ALA A 48 -3.05 -12.78 -8.49
CA ALA A 48 -2.07 -13.04 -9.55
C ALA A 48 -0.92 -12.01 -9.56
N GLY A 49 -1.23 -10.72 -9.37
CA GLY A 49 -0.20 -9.68 -9.28
C GLY A 49 0.68 -9.85 -8.02
N GLN A 50 0.09 -10.22 -6.90
CA GLN A 50 0.84 -10.52 -5.68
C GLN A 50 1.74 -11.75 -5.84
N ASP A 51 1.29 -12.77 -6.57
CA ASP A 51 2.10 -13.97 -6.83
C ASP A 51 3.30 -13.65 -7.73
N ILE A 52 3.14 -12.78 -8.75
CA ILE A 52 4.27 -12.25 -9.54
C ILE A 52 5.31 -11.59 -8.63
N ILE A 53 4.89 -10.79 -7.64
CA ILE A 53 5.81 -10.15 -6.69
C ILE A 53 6.54 -11.20 -5.84
N LYS A 54 5.82 -12.19 -5.30
CA LYS A 54 6.40 -13.25 -4.45
C LYS A 54 7.44 -14.08 -5.21
N ASP A 55 7.11 -14.45 -6.44
CA ASP A 55 8.00 -15.26 -7.29
C ASP A 55 9.27 -14.47 -7.63
N ALA A 56 9.12 -13.21 -8.02
CA ALA A 56 10.26 -12.33 -8.30
C ALA A 56 11.15 -12.10 -7.07
N VAL A 57 10.58 -11.95 -5.87
CA VAL A 57 11.35 -11.82 -4.62
C VAL A 57 12.26 -13.02 -4.42
N LYS A 58 11.76 -14.23 -4.65
CA LYS A 58 12.51 -15.48 -4.48
C LYS A 58 13.52 -15.73 -5.62
N GLU A 59 13.05 -15.61 -6.86
CA GLU A 59 13.85 -15.92 -8.05
C GLU A 59 15.04 -14.98 -8.20
N HIS A 60 14.81 -13.69 -7.94
CA HIS A 60 15.84 -12.67 -8.10
C HIS A 60 16.52 -12.28 -6.80
N ASN A 61 16.22 -12.92 -5.65
CA ASN A 61 16.76 -12.60 -4.34
C ASN A 61 16.67 -11.09 -4.05
N LEU A 62 15.46 -10.52 -4.18
CA LEU A 62 15.25 -9.09 -4.04
C LEU A 62 15.50 -8.63 -2.60
N THR A 63 16.14 -7.47 -2.45
CA THR A 63 16.38 -6.80 -1.16
C THR A 63 15.44 -5.63 -0.92
N GLY A 64 14.68 -5.23 -1.93
CA GLY A 64 13.66 -4.18 -1.86
C GLY A 64 12.74 -4.23 -3.06
N ILE A 65 11.53 -3.71 -2.93
CA ILE A 65 10.56 -3.63 -4.02
C ILE A 65 9.97 -2.22 -4.13
N VAL A 66 9.69 -1.82 -5.36
CA VAL A 66 8.95 -0.62 -5.71
C VAL A 66 7.71 -1.03 -6.50
N VAL A 67 6.53 -0.60 -6.07
CA VAL A 67 5.29 -0.80 -6.79
C VAL A 67 4.79 0.55 -7.31
N CYS A 68 4.84 0.74 -8.62
CA CYS A 68 4.28 1.91 -9.29
C CYS A 68 2.79 1.66 -9.53
N SER A 69 1.92 2.25 -8.72
CA SER A 69 0.48 1.94 -8.71
C SER A 69 -0.37 3.12 -8.23
N CYS A 70 -1.54 2.84 -7.68
CA CYS A 70 -2.40 3.80 -6.99
C CYS A 70 -1.80 4.28 -5.67
N SER A 71 -2.51 5.17 -4.98
CA SER A 71 -2.11 5.71 -3.68
C SER A 71 -1.72 4.62 -2.68
N PRO A 72 -0.63 4.81 -1.90
CA PRO A 72 -0.25 3.92 -0.79
C PRO A 72 -1.40 3.65 0.18
N ARG A 73 -2.30 4.63 0.39
CA ARG A 73 -3.49 4.48 1.25
C ARG A 73 -4.40 3.33 0.85
N MET A 74 -4.37 2.91 -0.42
CA MET A 74 -5.21 1.82 -0.92
C MET A 74 -4.62 0.45 -0.61
N HIS A 75 -3.35 0.23 -0.94
CA HIS A 75 -2.78 -1.11 -0.99
C HIS A 75 -1.38 -1.26 -0.36
N GLU A 76 -0.90 -0.29 0.40
CA GLU A 76 0.39 -0.41 1.08
C GLU A 76 0.43 -1.65 1.99
N ALA A 77 -0.61 -1.86 2.79
CA ALA A 77 -0.71 -3.03 3.65
C ALA A 77 -0.73 -4.35 2.87
N THR A 78 -1.36 -4.36 1.68
CA THR A 78 -1.39 -5.53 0.79
C THR A 78 0.02 -5.86 0.31
N PHE A 79 0.75 -4.89 -0.24
CA PHE A 79 2.09 -5.13 -0.78
C PHE A 79 3.13 -5.44 0.32
N ARG A 80 3.02 -4.82 1.49
CA ARG A 80 3.85 -5.17 2.66
C ARG A 80 3.63 -6.61 3.12
N LYS A 81 2.37 -7.06 3.19
CA LYS A 81 2.03 -8.45 3.51
C LYS A 81 2.53 -9.43 2.44
N THR A 82 2.40 -9.05 1.17
CA THR A 82 2.91 -9.85 0.04
C THR A 82 4.42 -10.04 0.14
N ALA A 83 5.18 -8.96 0.38
CA ALA A 83 6.62 -9.02 0.58
C ALA A 83 7.00 -9.92 1.77
N ALA A 84 6.35 -9.73 2.92
CA ALA A 84 6.57 -10.53 4.12
C ALA A 84 6.32 -12.02 3.88
N SER A 85 5.25 -12.37 3.14
CA SER A 85 4.93 -13.77 2.82
C SER A 85 5.96 -14.43 1.89
N ALA A 86 6.76 -13.64 1.17
CA ALA A 86 7.87 -14.11 0.35
C ALA A 86 9.22 -14.12 1.09
N GLY A 87 9.25 -13.68 2.36
CA GLY A 87 10.47 -13.62 3.18
C GLY A 87 11.21 -12.29 3.11
N LEU A 88 10.65 -11.28 2.43
CA LEU A 88 11.23 -9.93 2.38
C LEU A 88 10.66 -9.07 3.52
N ASN A 89 11.51 -8.25 4.17
CA ASN A 89 11.05 -7.35 5.22
C ASN A 89 9.99 -6.37 4.71
N SER A 90 8.90 -6.18 5.45
CA SER A 90 7.76 -5.32 5.08
C SER A 90 8.12 -3.85 4.89
N TYR A 91 9.23 -3.38 5.45
CA TYR A 91 9.63 -1.97 5.44
C TYR A 91 10.58 -1.61 4.29
N VAL A 92 10.99 -2.59 3.48
CA VAL A 92 11.73 -2.35 2.23
C VAL A 92 10.80 -2.39 1.01
N VAL A 93 9.58 -1.91 1.20
CA VAL A 93 8.52 -1.79 0.17
C VAL A 93 8.18 -0.33 0.00
N GLU A 94 8.30 0.20 -1.21
CA GLU A 94 7.90 1.56 -1.56
C GLU A 94 6.83 1.56 -2.65
N ILE A 95 5.96 2.56 -2.61
CA ILE A 95 4.91 2.74 -3.61
C ILE A 95 5.08 4.10 -4.26
N ALA A 96 5.24 4.09 -5.58
CA ALA A 96 5.15 5.30 -6.41
C ALA A 96 3.70 5.49 -6.84
N ASN A 97 3.08 6.59 -6.40
CA ASN A 97 1.71 6.91 -6.78
C ASN A 97 1.67 7.47 -8.21
N ILE A 98 1.48 6.58 -9.19
CA ILE A 98 1.36 6.95 -10.60
C ILE A 98 -0.08 7.03 -11.09
N ARG A 99 -1.08 6.96 -10.19
CA ARG A 99 -2.49 7.16 -10.49
C ARG A 99 -2.94 8.55 -10.09
N GLU A 100 -3.16 8.80 -8.81
CA GLU A 100 -3.70 10.07 -8.31
C GLU A 100 -2.74 11.26 -8.54
N GLN A 101 -1.44 11.01 -8.45
CA GLN A 101 -0.42 12.05 -8.64
C GLN A 101 0.10 12.14 -10.08
N CYS A 102 -0.33 11.25 -10.97
CA CYS A 102 0.18 11.19 -12.35
C CYS A 102 -0.96 11.01 -13.37
N SER A 103 -1.49 9.81 -13.57
CA SER A 103 -2.43 9.53 -14.65
C SER A 103 -3.73 10.34 -14.55
N TRP A 104 -4.22 10.63 -13.37
CA TRP A 104 -5.45 11.41 -13.18
C TRP A 104 -5.27 12.93 -13.37
N VAL A 105 -4.05 13.43 -13.31
CA VAL A 105 -3.72 14.86 -13.45
C VAL A 105 -3.04 15.20 -14.78
N HIS A 106 -2.79 14.20 -15.63
CA HIS A 106 -2.24 14.37 -16.98
C HIS A 106 -3.20 13.78 -18.00
N LYS A 107 -3.33 14.49 -19.13
CA LYS A 107 -4.28 14.09 -20.18
C LYS A 107 -3.61 13.43 -21.39
N ASP A 108 -2.31 13.58 -21.53
CA ASP A 108 -1.55 13.02 -22.64
C ASP A 108 -0.54 11.95 -22.15
N MET A 109 -0.31 10.98 -23.03
CA MET A 109 0.50 9.80 -22.75
C MET A 109 1.96 10.15 -22.52
N LEU A 110 2.48 11.17 -23.21
CA LEU A 110 3.91 11.52 -23.14
C LEU A 110 4.26 12.06 -21.76
N THR A 111 3.60 13.16 -21.36
CA THR A 111 3.85 13.78 -20.03
C THR A 111 3.45 12.89 -18.88
N GLY A 112 2.38 12.08 -19.03
CA GLY A 112 2.01 11.09 -18.05
C GLY A 112 3.09 10.03 -17.85
N THR A 113 3.64 9.51 -18.93
CA THR A 113 4.69 8.48 -18.90
C THR A 113 6.00 9.04 -18.32
N GLU A 114 6.44 10.22 -18.76
CA GLU A 114 7.64 10.88 -18.24
C GLU A 114 7.53 11.11 -16.73
N LYS A 115 6.40 11.61 -16.26
CA LYS A 115 6.18 11.82 -14.82
C LYS A 115 6.14 10.51 -14.04
N ALA A 116 5.51 9.45 -14.56
CA ALA A 116 5.49 8.15 -13.93
C ALA A 116 6.90 7.58 -13.73
N ILE A 117 7.77 7.75 -14.74
CA ILE A 117 9.19 7.36 -14.66
C ILE A 117 9.90 8.15 -13.54
N ILE A 118 9.69 9.48 -13.47
CA ILE A 118 10.30 10.31 -12.42
C ILE A 118 9.84 9.86 -11.02
N LEU A 119 8.54 9.60 -10.84
CA LEU A 119 8.00 9.10 -9.56
C LEU A 119 8.56 7.71 -9.21
N GLY A 120 8.69 6.83 -10.20
CA GLY A 120 9.32 5.52 -10.03
C GLY A 120 10.79 5.63 -9.60
N ARG A 121 11.56 6.50 -10.25
CA ARG A 121 12.96 6.80 -9.88
C ARG A 121 13.08 7.33 -8.45
N ALA A 122 12.20 8.23 -8.06
CA ALA A 122 12.18 8.75 -6.69
C ALA A 122 11.90 7.63 -5.66
N ALA A 123 10.97 6.72 -5.95
CA ALA A 123 10.68 5.56 -5.10
C ALA A 123 11.84 4.56 -5.06
N ILE A 124 12.54 4.34 -6.20
CA ILE A 124 13.77 3.52 -6.26
C ILE A 124 14.87 4.15 -5.39
N ALA A 125 15.07 5.46 -5.50
CA ALA A 125 16.05 6.17 -4.66
C ALA A 125 15.70 6.04 -3.17
N LYS A 126 14.41 6.14 -2.82
CA LYS A 126 13.94 6.01 -1.44
C LYS A 126 14.14 4.59 -0.91
N VAL A 127 13.72 3.55 -1.63
CA VAL A 127 13.85 2.17 -1.16
C VAL A 127 15.29 1.76 -0.91
N LYS A 128 16.25 2.35 -1.63
CA LYS A 128 17.68 2.17 -1.42
C LYS A 128 18.16 2.64 -0.05
N LEU A 129 17.46 3.59 0.54
CA LEU A 129 17.79 4.17 1.85
C LEU A 129 16.97 3.53 2.98
N ASN A 130 15.99 2.69 2.65
CA ASN A 130 15.17 2.03 3.65
C ASN A 130 15.99 0.96 4.38
N ALA A 131 15.84 0.92 5.70
CA ALA A 131 16.36 -0.15 6.53
C ALA A 131 15.25 -1.15 6.88
N PRO A 132 15.56 -2.45 6.98
CA PRO A 132 14.64 -3.44 7.50
C PRO A 132 14.34 -3.12 8.97
N LEU A 133 13.07 -2.81 9.26
CA LEU A 133 12.62 -2.51 10.61
C LEU A 133 11.93 -3.71 11.24
N THR A 134 12.00 -3.82 12.55
CA THR A 134 11.22 -4.77 13.34
C THR A 134 10.10 -4.01 14.04
N PRO A 135 8.82 -4.40 13.86
CA PRO A 135 7.72 -3.77 14.56
C PRO A 135 7.89 -3.92 16.07
N GLY A 136 7.70 -2.81 16.79
CA GLY A 136 7.58 -2.86 18.24
C GLY A 136 6.23 -3.44 18.64
N GLU A 137 6.18 -4.17 19.75
CA GLU A 137 4.95 -4.65 20.35
C GLU A 137 4.65 -3.85 21.61
N SER A 138 3.38 -3.48 21.78
CA SER A 138 2.89 -2.82 22.99
C SER A 138 1.65 -3.54 23.48
N PRO A 139 1.55 -3.83 24.79
CA PRO A 139 0.36 -4.44 25.33
C PRO A 139 -0.84 -3.50 25.18
N VAL A 140 -1.94 -4.03 24.71
CA VAL A 140 -3.20 -3.29 24.54
C VAL A 140 -4.26 -3.86 25.48
N THR A 141 -4.86 -2.99 26.29
CA THR A 141 -6.04 -3.37 27.07
C THR A 141 -7.23 -3.48 26.11
N LYS A 142 -7.74 -4.70 25.96
CA LYS A 142 -8.89 -4.99 25.06
C LYS A 142 -10.19 -4.49 25.70
N ARG A 143 -10.37 -3.18 25.73
CA ARG A 143 -11.55 -2.49 26.27
C ARG A 143 -11.85 -1.29 25.39
N ALA A 144 -13.10 -1.02 25.13
CA ALA A 144 -13.53 0.10 24.30
C ALA A 144 -14.16 1.20 25.15
N LEU A 145 -13.99 2.43 24.73
CA LEU A 145 -14.70 3.60 25.26
C LEU A 145 -15.56 4.19 24.15
N VAL A 146 -16.85 4.25 24.36
CA VAL A 146 -17.81 4.91 23.45
C VAL A 146 -18.21 6.25 24.06
N ILE A 147 -17.95 7.34 23.35
CA ILE A 147 -18.29 8.69 23.78
C ILE A 147 -19.60 9.11 23.11
N GLY A 148 -20.63 9.27 23.93
CA GLY A 148 -21.99 9.59 23.52
C GLY A 148 -22.95 8.40 23.57
N GLY A 149 -23.99 8.51 24.41
CA GLY A 149 -25.03 7.51 24.62
C GLY A 149 -26.26 7.68 23.72
N GLY A 150 -26.12 8.25 22.52
CA GLY A 150 -27.17 8.27 21.51
C GLY A 150 -27.30 6.91 20.81
N ILE A 151 -28.24 6.81 19.82
CA ILE A 151 -28.52 5.52 19.15
C ILE A 151 -27.27 4.89 18.54
N ALA A 152 -26.42 5.69 17.89
CA ALA A 152 -25.18 5.19 17.32
C ALA A 152 -24.21 4.64 18.37
N GLY A 153 -24.05 5.39 19.49
CA GLY A 153 -23.17 4.95 20.58
C GLY A 153 -23.68 3.69 21.26
N ILE A 154 -25.00 3.62 21.52
CA ILE A 154 -25.62 2.43 22.10
C ILE A 154 -25.42 1.20 21.20
N GLN A 155 -25.72 1.33 19.89
CA GLN A 155 -25.56 0.22 18.96
C GLN A 155 -24.09 -0.21 18.84
N THR A 156 -23.16 0.75 18.71
CA THR A 156 -21.73 0.45 18.67
C THR A 156 -21.26 -0.29 19.93
N ALA A 157 -21.75 0.15 21.10
CA ALA A 157 -21.37 -0.51 22.35
C ALA A 157 -21.91 -1.95 22.44
N LEU A 158 -23.13 -2.18 21.97
CA LEU A 158 -23.72 -3.52 21.91
C LEU A 158 -22.93 -4.43 20.96
N ASP A 159 -22.60 -3.96 19.75
CA ASP A 159 -21.84 -4.75 18.78
C ASP A 159 -20.44 -5.12 19.31
N ILE A 160 -19.78 -4.21 20.04
CA ILE A 160 -18.49 -4.47 20.68
C ILE A 160 -18.63 -5.47 21.84
N ALA A 161 -19.69 -5.32 22.64
CA ALA A 161 -19.96 -6.23 23.75
C ALA A 161 -20.30 -7.65 23.26
N ASP A 162 -21.10 -7.76 22.20
CA ASP A 162 -21.45 -9.04 21.57
C ASP A 162 -20.22 -9.73 20.94
N ALA A 163 -19.22 -8.94 20.51
CA ALA A 163 -17.92 -9.45 20.10
C ALA A 163 -17.03 -9.90 21.27
N GLY A 164 -17.50 -9.82 22.52
CA GLY A 164 -16.82 -10.31 23.72
C GLY A 164 -15.84 -9.32 24.36
N TYR A 165 -15.87 -8.05 23.98
CA TYR A 165 -15.02 -7.02 24.57
C TYR A 165 -15.75 -6.19 25.62
N LYS A 166 -15.02 -5.80 26.67
CA LYS A 166 -15.54 -4.83 27.64
C LYS A 166 -15.69 -3.48 26.99
N VAL A 167 -16.82 -2.81 27.23
CA VAL A 167 -17.11 -1.48 26.71
C VAL A 167 -17.70 -0.60 27.79
N ASP A 168 -17.26 0.65 27.81
CA ASP A 168 -17.82 1.70 28.64
C ASP A 168 -18.45 2.76 27.76
N ILE A 169 -19.62 3.27 28.17
CA ILE A 169 -20.26 4.42 27.50
C ILE A 169 -20.15 5.63 28.42
N VAL A 170 -19.68 6.73 27.86
CA VAL A 170 -19.70 8.04 28.55
C VAL A 170 -20.73 8.91 27.88
N GLU A 171 -21.68 9.40 28.67
CA GLU A 171 -22.74 10.33 28.24
C GLU A 171 -22.72 11.58 29.15
N GLN A 172 -22.80 12.75 28.53
CA GLN A 172 -22.83 14.03 29.28
C GLN A 172 -24.18 14.33 29.94
N LYS A 173 -25.26 13.75 29.42
CA LYS A 173 -26.62 13.89 29.98
C LYS A 173 -26.90 12.80 31.00
N PRO A 174 -27.86 13.01 31.91
CA PRO A 174 -28.19 12.02 32.92
C PRO A 174 -28.89 10.76 32.36
N THR A 175 -29.25 10.75 31.08
CA THR A 175 -29.92 9.61 30.42
C THR A 175 -29.27 9.32 29.07
N ILE A 176 -29.24 8.04 28.68
CA ILE A 176 -28.87 7.61 27.34
C ILE A 176 -30.08 7.68 26.40
N GLY A 177 -29.88 7.57 25.08
CA GLY A 177 -30.92 7.64 24.04
C GLY A 177 -30.74 8.83 23.10
N GLY A 178 -30.10 9.89 23.53
CA GLY A 178 -29.80 11.07 22.70
C GLY A 178 -31.05 11.92 22.40
N LYS A 179 -31.37 12.04 21.10
CA LYS A 179 -32.51 12.84 20.60
C LYS A 179 -33.73 11.99 20.19
N MET A 180 -33.74 10.75 20.54
CA MET A 180 -34.91 9.87 20.31
C MET A 180 -36.03 10.17 21.30
#